data_3f03b9a9abeace75b823e2a7cc7de841
#
_entry.id   3f03b9a9abeace75b823e2a7cc7de841
#
_cell.length_a   1.000
_cell.length_b   1.000
_cell.length_c   1.000
_cell.angle_alpha   90.00
_cell.angle_beta   90.00
_cell.angle_gamma   90.00
#
_symmetry.space_group_name_H-M   'P 1'
#
loop_
_entity.id
_entity.type
_entity.pdbx_description
1 polymer ?
#
loop_
_entity_poly.entity_id
_entity_poly.type
_entity_poly.pdbx_seq_one_letter_code
_entity_poly.pdbx_strand_id
1 'polypeptide(L)'
;FTFILVPGTTLRLASREGLLDSNLSVIGNQPDAALWFWGWGIFVGGYSFFYIKYLFHIGRYTARAGHFLLKMACVFLAAAVFLPYKPLEFPSDLHVLLAFLSPVLFMLALWDFLTKKIRSDRRIFFWLRLLLTELLAAALALWYASGFITSLLEVYVTAAFCGFLRLLERILVDKLDFAALSSMEGQADQEYGSDQKSTSSS
;
A
#
# COMPACT_ATOMS: atom_id res chain seq x y z
N PHE A 1 -0.65 -7.43 12.57
CA PHE A 1 0.31 -6.79 13.48
C PHE A 1 1.07 -5.66 12.76
N THR A 2 1.65 -5.91 11.59
CA THR A 2 2.48 -4.94 10.85
C THR A 2 1.74 -3.67 10.41
N PHE A 3 0.45 -3.74 10.12
CA PHE A 3 -0.37 -2.58 9.72
C PHE A 3 -0.57 -1.55 10.86
N ILE A 4 -0.32 -1.93 12.11
CA ILE A 4 -0.28 -1.02 13.25
C ILE A 4 1.15 -0.54 13.52
N LEU A 5 2.13 -1.42 13.32
CA LEU A 5 3.53 -1.14 13.61
C LEU A 5 4.09 -0.02 12.71
N VAL A 6 3.76 -0.04 11.40
CA VAL A 6 4.23 0.97 10.45
C VAL A 6 3.69 2.37 10.78
N PRO A 7 2.36 2.59 10.93
CA PRO A 7 1.85 3.90 11.37
C PRO A 7 2.34 4.30 12.77
N GLY A 8 2.46 3.34 13.70
CA GLY A 8 2.95 3.59 15.04
C GLY A 8 4.40 4.09 15.08
N THR A 9 5.29 3.49 14.29
CA THR A 9 6.68 3.95 14.16
C THR A 9 6.77 5.31 13.47
N THR A 10 5.93 5.56 12.46
CA THR A 10 5.82 6.86 11.79
C THR A 10 5.35 7.94 12.77
N LEU A 11 4.29 7.67 13.54
CA LEU A 11 3.78 8.61 14.54
C LEU A 11 4.83 8.88 15.63
N ARG A 12 5.53 7.85 16.11
CA ARG A 12 6.61 8.01 17.10
C ARG A 12 7.76 8.88 16.59
N LEU A 13 8.12 8.74 15.31
CA LEU A 13 9.16 9.58 14.72
C LEU A 13 8.64 11.02 14.56
N ALA A 14 7.43 11.19 14.05
CA ALA A 14 6.78 12.49 13.85
C ALA A 14 6.55 13.26 15.16
N SER A 15 6.32 12.57 16.27
CA SER A 15 6.08 13.20 17.59
C SER A 15 7.32 13.79 18.24
N ARG A 16 8.51 13.69 17.65
CA ARG A 16 9.74 14.32 18.15
C ARG A 16 9.71 15.84 18.04
N GLU A 17 8.99 16.33 17.03
CA GLU A 17 8.71 17.74 16.81
C GLU A 17 7.21 17.94 16.59
N GLY A 18 6.75 19.16 16.41
CA GLY A 18 5.34 19.44 16.18
C GLY A 18 4.81 18.76 14.90
N LEU A 19 3.64 18.11 14.98
CA LEU A 19 3.05 17.40 13.84
C LEU A 19 2.67 18.34 12.67
N LEU A 20 2.41 19.61 12.95
CA LEU A 20 2.00 20.61 11.98
C LEU A 20 3.15 21.50 11.51
N ASP A 21 4.22 21.59 12.29
CA ASP A 21 5.29 22.57 12.11
C ASP A 21 6.57 21.98 11.51
N SER A 22 6.63 20.65 11.40
CA SER A 22 7.79 19.91 10.90
C SER A 22 7.36 18.76 9.97
N ASN A 23 8.33 18.10 9.34
CA ASN A 23 8.14 16.86 8.58
C ASN A 23 9.25 15.85 8.91
N LEU A 24 9.02 14.59 8.52
CA LEU A 24 9.97 13.50 8.83
C LEU A 24 11.36 13.72 8.23
N SER A 25 11.45 14.43 7.11
CA SER A 25 12.74 14.73 6.47
C SER A 25 13.56 15.74 7.26
N VAL A 26 12.90 16.73 7.87
CA VAL A 26 13.56 17.69 8.78
C VAL A 26 14.03 16.96 10.03
N ILE A 27 13.17 16.12 10.63
CA ILE A 27 13.53 15.30 11.80
C ILE A 27 14.69 14.36 11.46
N GLY A 28 14.61 13.67 10.31
CA GLY A 28 15.64 12.73 9.85
C GLY A 28 16.99 13.37 9.54
N ASN A 29 17.04 14.69 9.36
CA ASN A 29 18.30 15.42 9.13
C ASN A 29 19.02 15.79 10.44
N GLN A 30 18.41 15.57 11.59
CA GLN A 30 19.04 15.76 12.90
C GLN A 30 20.02 14.60 13.16
N PRO A 31 21.23 14.88 13.71
CA PRO A 31 22.25 13.85 13.89
C PRO A 31 21.82 12.66 14.76
N ASP A 32 20.98 12.90 15.77
CA ASP A 32 20.46 11.89 16.69
C ASP A 32 19.25 11.12 16.11
N ALA A 33 18.60 11.62 15.08
CA ALA A 33 17.44 11.02 14.43
C ALA A 33 17.74 10.35 13.08
N ALA A 34 18.86 10.63 12.45
CA ALA A 34 19.19 10.16 11.09
C ALA A 34 19.13 8.62 10.94
N LEU A 35 19.71 7.88 11.89
CA LEU A 35 19.68 6.41 11.89
C LEU A 35 18.26 5.86 12.05
N TRP A 36 17.44 6.50 12.89
CA TRP A 36 16.04 6.13 13.06
C TRP A 36 15.21 6.41 11.79
N PHE A 37 15.45 7.53 11.14
CA PHE A 37 14.82 7.89 9.88
C PHE A 37 15.18 6.92 8.76
N TRP A 38 16.46 6.56 8.60
CA TRP A 38 16.88 5.56 7.63
C TRP A 38 16.28 4.18 7.91
N GLY A 39 16.34 3.74 9.17
CA GLY A 39 15.73 2.48 9.58
C GLY A 39 14.23 2.46 9.33
N TRP A 40 13.53 3.56 9.63
CA TRP A 40 12.11 3.74 9.33
C TRP A 40 11.84 3.67 7.82
N GLY A 41 12.60 4.38 7.01
CA GLY A 41 12.42 4.40 5.55
C GLY A 41 12.62 3.02 4.91
N ILE A 42 13.65 2.28 5.32
CA ILE A 42 13.90 0.90 4.90
C ILE A 42 12.74 -0.01 5.33
N PHE A 43 12.29 0.13 6.56
CA PHE A 43 11.18 -0.67 7.10
C PHE A 43 9.86 -0.41 6.36
N VAL A 44 9.49 0.86 6.17
CA VAL A 44 8.25 1.25 5.46
C VAL A 44 8.31 0.85 3.99
N GLY A 45 9.46 1.08 3.34
CA GLY A 45 9.66 0.69 1.94
C GLY A 45 9.62 -0.83 1.75
N GLY A 46 10.32 -1.58 2.60
CA GLY A 46 10.31 -3.04 2.58
C GLY A 46 8.91 -3.61 2.84
N TYR A 47 8.24 -3.13 3.89
CA TYR A 47 6.85 -3.50 4.18
C TYR A 47 5.95 -3.27 2.96
N SER A 48 5.95 -2.06 2.41
CA SER A 48 5.10 -1.69 1.28
C SER A 48 5.38 -2.57 0.06
N PHE A 49 6.65 -2.81 -0.25
CA PHE A 49 7.04 -3.65 -1.38
C PHE A 49 6.58 -5.10 -1.23
N PHE A 50 6.92 -5.74 -0.11
CA PHE A 50 6.58 -7.15 0.09
C PHE A 50 5.08 -7.37 0.23
N TYR A 51 4.39 -6.43 0.90
CA TYR A 51 2.96 -6.55 1.10
C TYR A 51 2.18 -6.35 -0.22
N ILE A 52 2.52 -5.36 -1.04
CA ILE A 52 1.90 -5.18 -2.36
C ILE A 52 2.24 -6.38 -3.28
N LYS A 53 3.47 -6.87 -3.25
CA LYS A 53 3.83 -8.10 -4.00
C LYS A 53 3.00 -9.30 -3.56
N TYR A 54 2.77 -9.48 -2.28
CA TYR A 54 1.89 -10.50 -1.74
C TYR A 54 0.44 -10.32 -2.26
N LEU A 55 -0.11 -9.10 -2.22
CA LEU A 55 -1.44 -8.80 -2.76
C LEU A 55 -1.52 -9.09 -4.27
N PHE A 56 -0.50 -8.76 -5.02
CA PHE A 56 -0.42 -9.09 -6.45
C PHE A 56 -0.41 -10.60 -6.67
N HIS A 57 0.31 -11.34 -5.83
CA HIS A 57 0.36 -12.80 -5.91
C HIS A 57 -0.99 -13.44 -5.62
N ILE A 58 -1.62 -13.17 -4.47
CA ILE A 58 -2.94 -13.72 -4.13
C ILE A 58 -4.03 -13.24 -5.09
N GLY A 59 -3.90 -12.01 -5.60
CA GLY A 59 -4.75 -11.47 -6.64
C GLY A 59 -4.47 -12.02 -8.04
N ARG A 60 -3.49 -12.91 -8.25
CA ARG A 60 -3.06 -13.42 -9.57
C ARG A 60 -2.82 -12.31 -10.60
N TYR A 61 -2.13 -11.25 -10.15
CA TYR A 61 -1.86 -10.10 -10.99
C TYR A 61 -0.50 -10.26 -11.70
N THR A 62 -0.50 -10.18 -13.02
CA THR A 62 0.66 -10.46 -13.87
C THR A 62 1.12 -9.26 -14.72
N ALA A 63 0.42 -8.14 -14.64
CA ALA A 63 0.72 -7.01 -15.50
C ALA A 63 2.06 -6.35 -15.17
N ARG A 64 2.90 -6.17 -16.18
CA ARG A 64 4.25 -5.58 -16.04
C ARG A 64 4.24 -4.15 -15.51
N ALA A 65 3.21 -3.36 -15.87
CA ALA A 65 3.11 -1.96 -15.49
C ALA A 65 3.07 -1.77 -13.96
N GLY A 66 2.17 -2.47 -13.24
CA GLY A 66 2.09 -2.35 -11.78
C GLY A 66 3.35 -2.84 -11.07
N HIS A 67 3.98 -3.91 -11.56
CA HIS A 67 5.26 -4.37 -11.02
C HIS A 67 6.39 -3.36 -11.25
N PHE A 68 6.42 -2.67 -12.38
CA PHE A 68 7.37 -1.62 -12.68
C PHE A 68 7.15 -0.41 -11.75
N LEU A 69 5.91 0.08 -11.65
CA LEU A 69 5.53 1.18 -10.77
C LEU A 69 5.92 0.89 -9.31
N LEU A 70 5.66 -0.32 -8.83
CA LEU A 70 6.04 -0.76 -7.48
C LEU A 70 7.56 -0.69 -7.25
N LYS A 71 8.34 -1.16 -8.20
CA LYS A 71 9.82 -1.09 -8.11
C LYS A 71 10.31 0.36 -8.11
N MET A 72 9.77 1.20 -9.00
CA MET A 72 10.14 2.61 -9.08
C MET A 72 9.76 3.37 -7.80
N ALA A 73 8.60 3.07 -7.20
CA ALA A 73 8.21 3.63 -5.91
C ALA A 73 9.25 3.36 -4.82
N CYS A 74 9.74 2.12 -4.73
CA CYS A 74 10.77 1.74 -3.76
C CYS A 74 12.12 2.41 -4.04
N VAL A 75 12.52 2.50 -5.31
CA VAL A 75 13.76 3.20 -5.70
C VAL A 75 13.68 4.67 -5.31
N PHE A 76 12.56 5.34 -5.57
CA PHE A 76 12.38 6.75 -5.23
C PHE A 76 12.33 6.97 -3.72
N LEU A 77 11.67 6.07 -2.97
CA LEU A 77 11.66 6.14 -1.52
C LEU A 77 13.08 5.97 -0.94
N ALA A 78 13.82 4.98 -1.42
CA ALA A 78 15.20 4.77 -0.99
C ALA A 78 16.08 5.98 -1.34
N ALA A 79 15.96 6.51 -2.55
CA ALA A 79 16.71 7.70 -2.96
C ALA A 79 16.35 8.92 -2.08
N ALA A 80 15.06 9.14 -1.78
CA ALA A 80 14.64 10.21 -0.88
C ALA A 80 15.21 10.04 0.54
N VAL A 81 15.14 8.83 1.10
CA VAL A 81 15.64 8.56 2.46
C VAL A 81 17.15 8.80 2.59
N PHE A 82 17.93 8.48 1.55
CA PHE A 82 19.40 8.66 1.60
C PHE A 82 19.89 10.02 1.10
N LEU A 83 19.05 10.80 0.40
CA LEU A 83 19.38 12.17 0.02
C LEU A 83 19.20 13.12 1.20
N PRO A 84 20.22 13.87 1.62
CA PRO A 84 20.07 14.82 2.74
C PRO A 84 19.12 15.94 2.35
N TYR A 85 18.20 16.26 3.26
CA TYR A 85 17.31 17.41 3.13
C TYR A 85 17.97 18.64 3.76
N LYS A 86 18.46 19.58 2.93
CA LYS A 86 19.02 20.85 3.38
C LYS A 86 18.23 22.00 2.73
N PRO A 87 17.41 22.73 3.48
CA PRO A 87 16.63 23.82 2.93
C PRO A 87 17.49 24.77 2.09
N LEU A 88 16.97 25.21 0.94
CA LEU A 88 17.62 26.14 -0.01
C LEU A 88 18.80 25.58 -0.82
N GLU A 89 19.14 24.30 -0.71
CA GLU A 89 20.13 23.65 -1.57
C GLU A 89 19.45 22.77 -2.63
N PHE A 90 20.01 22.68 -3.84
CA PHE A 90 19.47 21.85 -4.95
C PHE A 90 19.17 20.40 -4.58
N PRO A 91 19.95 19.68 -3.74
CA PRO A 91 19.60 18.32 -3.33
C PRO A 91 18.25 18.21 -2.63
N SER A 92 17.77 19.28 -2.00
CA SER A 92 16.51 19.29 -1.27
C SER A 92 15.29 19.27 -2.19
N ASP A 93 15.32 19.96 -3.31
CA ASP A 93 14.24 19.95 -4.30
C ASP A 93 14.07 18.54 -4.87
N LEU A 94 15.20 17.87 -5.17
CA LEU A 94 15.20 16.49 -5.65
C LEU A 94 14.69 15.53 -4.56
N HIS A 95 15.13 15.71 -3.30
CA HIS A 95 14.62 14.92 -2.16
C HIS A 95 13.09 15.04 -2.04
N VAL A 96 12.55 16.26 -2.02
CA VAL A 96 11.11 16.52 -1.93
C VAL A 96 10.35 15.89 -3.10
N LEU A 97 10.87 16.04 -4.32
CA LEU A 97 10.27 15.43 -5.51
C LEU A 97 10.21 13.90 -5.41
N LEU A 98 11.30 13.26 -5.02
CA LEU A 98 11.37 11.80 -4.88
C LEU A 98 10.49 11.29 -3.73
N ALA A 99 10.49 11.99 -2.59
CA ALA A 99 9.63 11.68 -1.45
C ALA A 99 8.14 11.79 -1.80
N PHE A 100 7.74 12.77 -2.61
CA PHE A 100 6.38 12.94 -3.10
C PHE A 100 6.00 11.89 -4.15
N LEU A 101 6.87 11.63 -5.12
CA LEU A 101 6.59 10.68 -6.20
C LEU A 101 6.49 9.23 -5.72
N SER A 102 7.23 8.85 -4.68
CA SER A 102 7.21 7.48 -4.16
C SER A 102 5.80 7.01 -3.74
N PRO A 103 5.07 7.68 -2.83
CA PRO A 103 3.71 7.27 -2.47
C PRO A 103 2.73 7.35 -3.66
N VAL A 104 2.91 8.30 -4.56
CA VAL A 104 2.09 8.40 -5.78
C VAL A 104 2.28 7.14 -6.64
N LEU A 105 3.51 6.67 -6.82
CA LEU A 105 3.79 5.46 -7.60
C LEU A 105 3.25 4.19 -6.91
N PHE A 106 3.29 4.08 -5.58
CA PHE A 106 2.62 3.01 -4.85
C PHE A 106 1.11 3.02 -5.11
N MET A 107 0.48 4.19 -5.04
CA MET A 107 -0.96 4.36 -5.32
C MET A 107 -1.30 4.00 -6.78
N LEU A 108 -0.47 4.41 -7.75
CA LEU A 108 -0.66 4.06 -9.16
C LEU A 108 -0.50 2.56 -9.41
N ALA A 109 0.43 1.88 -8.72
CA ALA A 109 0.57 0.43 -8.81
C ALA A 109 -0.68 -0.30 -8.31
N LEU A 110 -1.25 0.15 -7.17
CA LEU A 110 -2.52 -0.37 -6.65
C LEU A 110 -3.70 -0.02 -7.55
N TRP A 111 -3.73 1.18 -8.11
CA TRP A 111 -4.76 1.61 -9.06
C TRP A 111 -4.80 0.73 -10.30
N ASP A 112 -3.63 0.43 -10.90
CA ASP A 112 -3.54 -0.47 -12.05
C ASP A 112 -4.00 -1.89 -11.69
N PHE A 113 -3.61 -2.39 -10.52
CA PHE A 113 -4.08 -3.67 -9.98
C PHE A 113 -5.62 -3.71 -9.85
N LEU A 114 -6.22 -2.73 -9.17
CA LEU A 114 -7.67 -2.66 -8.97
C LEU A 114 -8.41 -2.53 -10.30
N THR A 115 -7.90 -1.75 -11.24
CA THR A 115 -8.50 -1.56 -12.56
C THR A 115 -8.59 -2.88 -13.33
N LYS A 116 -7.57 -3.73 -13.24
CA LYS A 116 -7.57 -5.04 -13.89
C LYS A 116 -8.45 -6.04 -13.16
N LYS A 117 -8.58 -5.91 -11.83
CA LYS A 117 -9.48 -6.74 -11.00
C LYS A 117 -10.97 -6.39 -11.16
N ILE A 118 -11.32 -5.17 -11.55
CA ILE A 118 -12.71 -4.77 -11.83
C ILE A 118 -13.38 -5.70 -12.84
N ARG A 119 -12.64 -6.29 -13.77
CA ARG A 119 -13.17 -7.26 -14.73
C ARG A 119 -13.66 -8.57 -14.06
N SER A 120 -13.08 -8.95 -12.93
CA SER A 120 -13.44 -10.16 -12.19
C SER A 120 -14.65 -9.92 -11.25
N ASP A 121 -14.72 -8.75 -10.60
CA ASP A 121 -15.80 -8.37 -9.69
C ASP A 121 -15.96 -6.85 -9.70
N ARG A 122 -16.86 -6.39 -10.56
CA ARG A 122 -17.02 -4.96 -10.85
C ARG A 122 -17.38 -4.13 -9.62
N ARG A 123 -18.28 -4.67 -8.75
CA ARG A 123 -18.84 -3.87 -7.64
C ARG A 123 -17.80 -3.59 -6.56
N ILE A 124 -17.15 -4.64 -6.06
CA ILE A 124 -16.20 -4.51 -4.93
C ILE A 124 -14.95 -3.72 -5.33
N PHE A 125 -14.34 -4.06 -6.49
CA PHE A 125 -13.12 -3.38 -6.93
C PHE A 125 -13.38 -1.94 -7.39
N PHE A 126 -14.60 -1.61 -7.83
CA PHE A 126 -14.99 -0.23 -8.08
C PHE A 126 -15.00 0.60 -6.78
N TRP A 127 -15.61 0.08 -5.69
CA TRP A 127 -15.63 0.77 -4.41
C TRP A 127 -14.24 0.90 -3.77
N LEU A 128 -13.40 -0.12 -3.91
CA LEU A 128 -12.00 -0.04 -3.47
C LEU A 128 -11.22 1.04 -4.21
N ARG A 129 -11.45 1.17 -5.51
CA ARG A 129 -10.84 2.21 -6.32
C ARG A 129 -11.32 3.60 -5.92
N LEU A 130 -12.61 3.74 -5.65
CA LEU A 130 -13.18 5.00 -5.15
C LEU A 130 -12.57 5.35 -3.79
N LEU A 131 -12.50 4.39 -2.86
CA LEU A 131 -11.86 4.61 -1.56
C LEU A 131 -10.40 5.05 -1.70
N LEU A 132 -9.62 4.41 -2.58
CA LEU A 132 -8.24 4.81 -2.84
C LEU A 132 -8.14 6.25 -3.37
N THR A 133 -9.08 6.66 -4.22
CA THR A 133 -9.18 8.05 -4.72
C THR A 133 -9.49 9.03 -3.60
N GLU A 134 -10.43 8.70 -2.72
CA GLU A 134 -10.80 9.52 -1.58
C GLU A 134 -9.64 9.70 -0.59
N LEU A 135 -8.90 8.64 -0.30
CA LEU A 135 -7.70 8.72 0.55
C LEU A 135 -6.64 9.64 -0.06
N LEU A 136 -6.45 9.58 -1.38
CA LEU A 136 -5.54 10.48 -2.09
C LEU A 136 -6.05 11.92 -2.09
N ALA A 137 -7.34 12.13 -2.33
CA ALA A 137 -7.96 13.46 -2.32
C ALA A 137 -7.84 14.12 -0.94
N ALA A 138 -8.04 13.34 0.14
CA ALA A 138 -7.85 13.83 1.51
C ALA A 138 -6.39 14.19 1.80
N ALA A 139 -5.42 13.40 1.31
CA ALA A 139 -4.00 13.74 1.43
C ALA A 139 -3.64 15.05 0.69
N LEU A 140 -4.18 15.23 -0.52
CA LEU A 140 -3.99 16.46 -1.29
C LEU A 140 -4.66 17.67 -0.61
N ALA A 141 -5.83 17.49 -0.01
CA ALA A 141 -6.51 18.54 0.76
C ALA A 141 -5.71 18.95 2.00
N LEU A 142 -5.14 17.99 2.74
CA LEU A 142 -4.26 18.27 3.88
C LEU A 142 -3.00 19.03 3.44
N TRP A 143 -2.37 18.59 2.35
CA TRP A 143 -1.21 19.28 1.79
C TRP A 143 -1.54 20.72 1.37
N TYR A 144 -2.65 20.92 0.68
CA TYR A 144 -3.10 22.25 0.24
C TYR A 144 -3.41 23.16 1.44
N ALA A 145 -4.05 22.63 2.47
CA ALA A 145 -4.40 23.41 3.67
C ALA A 145 -3.17 23.83 4.49
N SER A 146 -2.12 23.02 4.53
CA SER A 146 -0.88 23.33 5.25
C SER A 146 0.12 24.15 4.42
N GLY A 147 0.02 24.10 3.09
CA GLY A 147 0.97 24.77 2.17
C GLY A 147 2.33 24.06 2.02
N PHE A 148 2.61 23.04 2.82
CA PHE A 148 3.83 22.23 2.76
C PHE A 148 3.57 20.80 3.25
N ILE A 149 4.54 19.90 3.09
CA ILE A 149 4.44 18.51 3.61
C ILE A 149 4.68 18.54 5.11
N THR A 150 3.67 18.21 5.89
CA THR A 150 3.73 18.14 7.36
C THR A 150 3.88 16.70 7.84
N SER A 151 4.43 16.51 9.05
CA SER A 151 4.47 15.20 9.72
C SER A 151 3.06 14.60 9.89
N LEU A 152 2.04 15.44 10.09
CA LEU A 152 0.64 14.98 10.12
C LEU A 152 0.21 14.34 8.80
N LEU A 153 0.55 14.97 7.67
CA LEU A 153 0.27 14.42 6.35
C LEU A 153 0.97 13.08 6.14
N GLU A 154 2.24 12.96 6.53
CA GLU A 154 3.03 11.73 6.38
C GLU A 154 2.46 10.59 7.25
N VAL A 155 2.05 10.88 8.49
CA VAL A 155 1.37 9.93 9.37
C VAL A 155 0.02 9.51 8.78
N TYR A 156 -0.78 10.47 8.29
CA TYR A 156 -2.07 10.20 7.65
C TYR A 156 -1.89 9.27 6.43
N VAL A 157 -1.00 9.62 5.50
CA VAL A 157 -0.76 8.82 4.29
C VAL A 157 -0.31 7.41 4.65
N THR A 158 0.61 7.27 5.61
CA THR A 158 1.11 5.97 6.04
C THR A 158 0.01 5.12 6.69
N ALA A 159 -0.80 5.71 7.58
CA ALA A 159 -1.90 5.00 8.25
C ALA A 159 -3.01 4.61 7.27
N ALA A 160 -3.44 5.53 6.41
CA ALA A 160 -4.45 5.30 5.38
C ALA A 160 -4.01 4.21 4.39
N PHE A 161 -2.76 4.26 3.95
CA PHE A 161 -2.17 3.26 3.06
C PHE A 161 -2.14 1.87 3.70
N CYS A 162 -1.63 1.74 4.93
CA CYS A 162 -1.61 0.47 5.65
C CYS A 162 -3.02 -0.10 5.89
N GLY A 163 -3.98 0.76 6.27
CA GLY A 163 -5.37 0.38 6.44
C GLY A 163 -6.00 -0.12 5.13
N PHE A 164 -5.73 0.58 4.02
CA PHE A 164 -6.20 0.18 2.69
C PHE A 164 -5.62 -1.16 2.25
N LEU A 165 -4.31 -1.38 2.43
CA LEU A 165 -3.67 -2.66 2.10
C LEU A 165 -4.30 -3.81 2.90
N ARG A 166 -4.58 -3.60 4.19
CA ARG A 166 -5.21 -4.62 5.04
C ARG A 166 -6.65 -4.91 4.62
N LEU A 167 -7.43 -3.89 4.27
CA LEU A 167 -8.78 -4.07 3.74
C LEU A 167 -8.76 -4.88 2.44
N LEU A 168 -7.86 -4.52 1.52
CA LEU A 168 -7.69 -5.21 0.24
C LEU A 168 -7.28 -6.67 0.43
N GLU A 169 -6.37 -6.96 1.37
CA GLU A 169 -5.99 -8.32 1.72
C GLU A 169 -7.20 -9.15 2.17
N ARG A 170 -7.97 -8.65 3.14
CA ARG A 170 -9.16 -9.35 3.64
C ARG A 170 -10.10 -9.72 2.51
N ILE A 171 -10.44 -8.76 1.65
CA ILE A 171 -11.34 -8.99 0.53
C ILE A 171 -10.80 -10.04 -0.44
N LEU A 172 -9.49 -10.06 -0.70
CA LEU A 172 -8.88 -11.04 -1.59
C LEU A 172 -8.85 -12.44 -0.98
N VAL A 173 -8.54 -12.55 0.32
CA VAL A 173 -8.52 -13.84 1.04
C VAL A 173 -9.93 -14.42 1.16
N ASP A 174 -10.91 -13.62 1.59
CA ASP A 174 -12.31 -14.07 1.71
C ASP A 174 -12.84 -14.62 0.37
N LYS A 175 -12.45 -14.00 -0.76
CA LYS A 175 -12.82 -14.50 -2.09
C LYS A 175 -12.15 -15.81 -2.47
N LEU A 176 -10.90 -16.02 -2.06
CA LEU A 176 -10.21 -17.29 -2.29
C LEU A 176 -10.84 -18.43 -1.50
N ASP A 177 -11.17 -18.16 -0.23
CA ASP A 177 -11.80 -19.14 0.65
C ASP A 177 -13.19 -19.53 0.13
N PHE A 178 -13.99 -18.57 -0.31
CA PHE A 178 -15.30 -18.83 -0.93
C PHE A 178 -15.17 -19.64 -2.22
N ALA A 179 -14.22 -19.34 -3.08
CA ALA A 179 -13.99 -20.09 -4.31
C ALA A 179 -13.53 -21.55 -4.02
N ALA A 180 -12.73 -21.75 -2.99
CA ALA A 180 -12.29 -23.07 -2.57
C ALA A 180 -13.47 -23.91 -2.05
N LEU A 181 -14.33 -23.35 -1.19
CA LEU A 181 -15.52 -24.02 -0.66
C LEU A 181 -16.48 -24.42 -1.78
N SER A 182 -16.79 -23.51 -2.70
CA SER A 182 -17.70 -23.80 -3.83
C SER A 182 -17.16 -24.88 -4.77
N SER A 183 -15.85 -24.99 -4.92
CA SER A 183 -15.24 -26.08 -5.71
C SER A 183 -15.34 -27.45 -5.02
N MET A 184 -15.25 -27.49 -3.70
CA MET A 184 -15.40 -28.74 -2.92
C MET A 184 -16.85 -29.25 -2.94
N GLU A 185 -17.83 -28.35 -2.80
CA GLU A 185 -19.25 -28.69 -2.89
C GLU A 185 -19.59 -29.27 -4.28
N GLY A 186 -19.12 -28.63 -5.35
CA GLY A 186 -19.35 -29.14 -6.71
C GLY A 186 -18.71 -30.51 -7.00
N GLN A 187 -17.59 -30.83 -6.35
CA GLN A 187 -16.98 -32.18 -6.45
C GLN A 187 -17.79 -33.23 -5.68
N ALA A 188 -18.26 -32.92 -4.48
CA ALA A 188 -19.09 -33.81 -3.69
C ALA A 188 -20.40 -34.16 -4.40
N ASP A 189 -21.05 -33.20 -5.04
CA ASP A 189 -22.28 -33.43 -5.80
C ASP A 189 -22.05 -34.33 -7.03
N GLN A 190 -20.89 -34.18 -7.70
CA GLN A 190 -20.55 -35.04 -8.83
C GLN A 190 -20.27 -36.51 -8.40
N GLU A 191 -19.60 -36.69 -7.28
CA GLU A 191 -19.30 -38.01 -6.74
C GLU A 191 -20.59 -38.76 -6.32
N TYR A 192 -21.49 -38.07 -5.63
CA TYR A 192 -22.79 -38.61 -5.23
C TYR A 192 -23.67 -38.95 -6.44
N GLY A 193 -23.69 -38.11 -7.47
CA GLY A 193 -24.46 -38.37 -8.71
C GLY A 193 -23.91 -39.52 -9.56
N SER A 194 -22.60 -39.80 -9.49
CA SER A 194 -21.98 -40.94 -10.17
C SER A 194 -22.34 -42.30 -9.52
N ASP A 195 -22.40 -42.35 -8.19
CA ASP A 195 -22.71 -43.53 -7.43
C ASP A 195 -24.18 -43.97 -7.63
N GLN A 196 -25.12 -43.03 -7.72
CA GLN A 196 -26.52 -43.32 -8.02
C GLN A 196 -26.74 -43.93 -9.42
N LYS A 197 -25.96 -43.51 -10.40
CA LYS A 197 -26.05 -44.05 -11.77
C LYS A 197 -25.50 -45.48 -11.86
N SER A 198 -24.49 -45.82 -11.08
CA SER A 198 -23.90 -47.16 -11.07
C SER A 198 -24.83 -48.21 -10.43
N THR A 199 -25.62 -47.81 -9.41
CA THR A 199 -26.57 -48.69 -8.73
C THR A 199 -27.89 -48.89 -9.48
N SER A 200 -28.25 -48.03 -10.44
CA SER A 200 -29.48 -48.13 -11.22
C SER A 200 -29.34 -48.97 -12.50
N SER A 201 -28.13 -49.41 -12.86
CA SER A 201 -27.82 -50.19 -14.07
C SER A 201 -27.54 -51.67 -13.81
N SER A 202 -27.67 -52.14 -12.58
CA SER A 202 -27.59 -53.54 -12.17
C SER A 202 -28.96 -54.10 -11.83
#